data_cf57cc647b96236f60135b4b1f9fa917
#
_entry.id   cf57cc647b96236f60135b4b1f9fa917
#
_cell.length_a   1.000
_cell.length_b   1.000
_cell.length_c   1.000
_cell.angle_alpha   90.00
_cell.angle_beta   90.00
_cell.angle_gamma   90.00
#
_symmetry.space_group_name_H-M   'P 1'
#
loop_
_entity.id
_entity.type
_entity.pdbx_description
1 polymer ?
#
loop_
_entity_poly.entity_id
_entity_poly.type
_entity_poly.pdbx_seq_one_letter_code
_entity_poly.pdbx_strand_id
1 'polypeptide(L)'
;MIAIRELNDGIDHRRTEVFEEYLENKHSKFQLGSMEDYDQLKKVVRARKKTQSKYVKEELGMNVRTFSNGESAFRYFTNKITEDRLYLLDEPENSLSPERQMELCQFISDSARFMGCQFVISTHSPFLLSMKGAKIYDLDSDPVDVRRWTELKNVRTYYEFFKQHQKAFEE
;
A
#
# COMPACT_ATOMS: atom_id res chain seq x y z
N MET A 1 13.80 1.23 3.33
CA MET A 1 12.95 2.06 2.44
C MET A 1 11.88 1.14 1.89
N ILE A 2 10.61 1.35 2.24
CA ILE A 2 9.49 0.57 1.68
C ILE A 2 8.79 1.53 0.73
N ALA A 3 9.16 1.49 -0.53
CA ALA A 3 8.45 2.22 -1.56
C ALA A 3 7.19 1.46 -1.98
N ILE A 4 6.09 2.16 -2.27
CA ILE A 4 4.85 1.55 -2.79
C ILE A 4 5.12 0.79 -4.11
N ARG A 5 6.17 1.16 -4.87
CA ARG A 5 6.66 0.39 -6.02
C ARG A 5 7.06 -1.04 -5.65
N GLU A 6 7.84 -1.25 -4.59
CA GLU A 6 8.21 -2.59 -4.10
C GLU A 6 6.99 -3.42 -3.69
N LEU A 7 5.91 -2.75 -3.33
CA LEU A 7 4.63 -3.34 -2.95
C LEU A 7 3.90 -3.93 -4.14
N ASN A 8 3.77 -3.16 -5.20
CA ASN A 8 3.17 -3.61 -6.45
C ASN A 8 4.04 -4.70 -7.10
N ASP A 9 5.36 -4.52 -7.10
CA ASP A 9 6.32 -5.51 -7.58
C ASP A 9 6.25 -6.81 -6.78
N GLY A 10 6.09 -6.74 -5.45
CA GLY A 10 5.94 -7.92 -4.58
C GLY A 10 4.62 -8.67 -4.80
N ILE A 11 3.52 -7.96 -5.04
CA ILE A 11 2.21 -8.55 -5.36
C ILE A 11 2.24 -9.18 -6.76
N ASP A 12 2.84 -8.50 -7.73
CA ASP A 12 2.96 -8.99 -9.10
C ASP A 12 3.94 -10.18 -9.17
N HIS A 13 5.03 -10.15 -8.42
CA HIS A 13 5.96 -11.27 -8.32
C HIS A 13 5.28 -12.52 -7.75
N ARG A 14 4.57 -12.39 -6.62
CA ARG A 14 3.85 -13.52 -6.02
C ARG A 14 2.73 -14.06 -6.91
N ARG A 15 2.09 -13.18 -7.68
CA ARG A 15 1.08 -13.58 -8.66
C ARG A 15 1.71 -14.37 -9.82
N THR A 16 2.90 -13.98 -10.25
CA THR A 16 3.67 -14.68 -11.27
C THR A 16 4.11 -16.04 -10.77
N GLU A 17 4.64 -16.15 -9.54
CA GLU A 17 5.01 -17.42 -8.92
C GLU A 17 3.83 -18.39 -8.83
N VAL A 18 2.67 -17.94 -8.34
CA VAL A 18 1.46 -18.78 -8.25
C VAL A 18 0.94 -19.17 -9.64
N PHE A 19 1.12 -18.32 -10.63
CA PHE A 19 0.78 -18.63 -12.01
C PHE A 19 1.69 -19.71 -12.61
N GLU A 20 3.00 -19.60 -12.38
CA GLU A 20 3.97 -20.61 -12.80
C GLU A 20 3.70 -21.95 -12.10
N GLU A 21 3.45 -21.94 -10.79
CA GLU A 21 3.04 -23.13 -10.03
C GLU A 21 1.76 -23.78 -10.60
N TYR A 22 0.78 -22.98 -10.99
CA TYR A 22 -0.42 -23.48 -11.65
C TYR A 22 -0.11 -24.19 -12.97
N LEU A 23 0.73 -23.60 -13.82
CA LEU A 23 1.10 -24.20 -15.12
C LEU A 23 1.87 -25.51 -14.93
N GLU A 24 2.84 -25.53 -14.02
CA GLU A 24 3.61 -26.73 -13.67
C GLU A 24 2.69 -27.84 -13.18
N ASN A 25 1.81 -27.56 -12.22
CA ASN A 25 0.88 -28.55 -11.69
C ASN A 25 -0.14 -29.02 -12.73
N LYS A 26 -0.64 -28.13 -13.58
CA LYS A 26 -1.62 -28.48 -14.62
C LYS A 26 -1.07 -29.41 -15.67
N HIS A 27 0.19 -29.22 -16.09
CA HIS A 27 0.86 -30.00 -17.11
C HIS A 27 1.74 -31.11 -16.53
N SER A 28 1.80 -31.24 -15.21
CA SER A 28 2.57 -32.26 -14.53
C SER A 28 2.12 -33.67 -14.95
N LYS A 29 3.10 -34.53 -15.23
CA LYS A 29 2.89 -35.98 -15.39
C LYS A 29 2.98 -36.71 -14.07
N PHE A 30 2.64 -36.05 -12.96
CA PHE A 30 2.75 -36.55 -11.60
C PHE A 30 1.99 -37.87 -11.44
N GLN A 31 2.67 -38.84 -10.87
CA GLN A 31 2.11 -40.12 -10.43
C GLN A 31 2.39 -40.28 -8.93
N LEU A 32 1.38 -40.73 -8.18
CA LEU A 32 1.52 -40.97 -6.75
C LEU A 32 2.46 -42.15 -6.50
N GLY A 33 3.61 -41.91 -5.88
CA GLY A 33 4.57 -42.92 -5.49
C GLY A 33 4.50 -43.35 -4.03
N SER A 34 4.12 -42.40 -3.15
CA SER A 34 4.03 -42.63 -1.71
C SER A 34 2.96 -41.74 -1.07
N MET A 35 2.64 -42.01 0.23
CA MET A 35 1.72 -41.14 1.01
C MET A 35 2.31 -39.74 1.27
N GLU A 36 3.62 -39.57 1.19
CA GLU A 36 4.27 -38.27 1.35
C GLU A 36 3.98 -37.33 0.16
N ASP A 37 3.66 -37.90 -1.00
CA ASP A 37 3.30 -37.14 -2.21
C ASP A 37 1.83 -36.64 -2.23
N TYR A 38 1.06 -36.91 -1.18
CA TYR A 38 -0.37 -36.63 -1.16
C TYR A 38 -0.71 -35.12 -1.28
N ASP A 39 0.11 -34.27 -0.69
CA ASP A 39 -0.11 -32.82 -0.79
C ASP A 39 0.19 -32.29 -2.20
N GLN A 40 1.20 -32.83 -2.87
CA GLN A 40 1.49 -32.52 -4.27
C GLN A 40 0.36 -33.02 -5.19
N LEU A 41 -0.19 -34.21 -4.92
CA LEU A 41 -1.35 -34.72 -5.65
C LEU A 41 -2.54 -33.77 -5.55
N LYS A 42 -2.83 -33.23 -4.35
CA LYS A 42 -3.91 -32.24 -4.16
C LYS A 42 -3.71 -31.01 -5.02
N LYS A 43 -2.49 -30.46 -5.09
CA LYS A 43 -2.16 -29.30 -5.92
C LYS A 43 -2.39 -29.59 -7.40
N VAL A 44 -1.92 -30.73 -7.89
CA VAL A 44 -2.11 -31.17 -9.28
C VAL A 44 -3.59 -31.33 -9.63
N VAL A 45 -4.36 -31.99 -8.77
CA VAL A 45 -5.81 -32.18 -8.97
C VAL A 45 -6.55 -30.84 -8.96
N ARG A 46 -6.20 -29.91 -8.06
CA ARG A 46 -6.78 -28.56 -8.01
C ARG A 46 -6.47 -27.77 -9.28
N ALA A 47 -5.22 -27.79 -9.75
CA ALA A 47 -4.82 -27.10 -10.97
C ALA A 47 -5.53 -27.64 -12.21
N ARG A 48 -5.75 -28.96 -12.31
CA ARG A 48 -6.45 -29.59 -13.42
C ARG A 48 -7.96 -29.30 -13.42
N LYS A 49 -8.59 -29.22 -12.26
CA LYS A 49 -10.04 -29.00 -12.10
C LYS A 49 -10.45 -27.53 -12.20
N LYS A 50 -9.54 -26.60 -12.05
CA LYS A 50 -9.86 -25.16 -11.98
C LYS A 50 -9.31 -24.41 -13.18
N THR A 51 -10.00 -23.31 -13.50
CA THR A 51 -9.45 -22.33 -14.44
C THR A 51 -8.29 -21.59 -13.75
N GLN A 52 -7.35 -21.12 -14.55
CA GLN A 52 -6.21 -20.32 -14.09
C GLN A 52 -6.61 -19.21 -13.12
N SER A 53 -7.60 -18.38 -13.50
CA SER A 53 -8.06 -17.26 -12.68
C SER A 53 -8.63 -17.70 -11.32
N LYS A 54 -9.29 -18.87 -11.27
CA LYS A 54 -9.87 -19.42 -10.05
C LYS A 54 -8.79 -20.00 -9.14
N TYR A 55 -7.80 -20.68 -9.71
CA TYR A 55 -6.67 -21.23 -8.97
C TYR A 55 -5.84 -20.11 -8.33
N VAL A 56 -5.40 -19.14 -9.13
CA VAL A 56 -4.61 -17.99 -8.66
C VAL A 56 -5.36 -17.20 -7.59
N LYS A 57 -6.67 -16.98 -7.77
CA LYS A 57 -7.51 -16.28 -6.78
C LYS A 57 -7.58 -17.01 -5.45
N GLU A 58 -7.66 -18.33 -5.45
CA GLU A 58 -7.74 -19.14 -4.22
C GLU A 58 -6.39 -19.26 -3.51
N GLU A 59 -5.27 -19.41 -4.26
CA GLU A 59 -3.92 -19.51 -3.68
C GLU A 59 -3.42 -18.17 -3.11
N LEU A 60 -3.75 -17.06 -3.77
CA LEU A 60 -3.43 -15.73 -3.24
C LEU A 60 -4.36 -15.31 -2.08
N GLY A 61 -5.39 -16.12 -1.79
CA GLY A 61 -6.44 -15.78 -0.85
C GLY A 61 -7.44 -14.77 -1.43
N MET A 62 -8.60 -14.61 -0.78
CA MET A 62 -9.66 -13.69 -1.24
C MET A 62 -9.23 -12.21 -1.29
N ASN A 63 -8.03 -11.89 -0.83
CA ASN A 63 -7.59 -10.52 -0.54
C ASN A 63 -7.03 -9.73 -1.71
N VAL A 64 -6.64 -10.34 -2.83
CA VAL A 64 -5.94 -9.62 -3.90
C VAL A 64 -6.87 -8.95 -4.91
N ARG A 65 -8.15 -9.36 -4.96
CA ARG A 65 -9.13 -8.79 -5.90
C ARG A 65 -10.35 -8.11 -5.28
N THR A 66 -10.54 -8.18 -3.98
CA THR A 66 -11.68 -7.58 -3.29
C THR A 66 -11.41 -6.18 -2.79
N PHE A 67 -10.15 -5.76 -2.72
CA PHE A 67 -9.77 -4.43 -2.29
C PHE A 67 -9.28 -3.60 -3.48
N SER A 68 -9.64 -2.33 -3.49
CA SER A 68 -9.00 -1.36 -4.40
C SER A 68 -7.49 -1.36 -4.17
N ASN A 69 -6.70 -0.97 -5.17
CA ASN A 69 -5.23 -0.87 -5.03
C ASN A 69 -4.84 -0.09 -3.77
N GLY A 70 -5.55 1.01 -3.46
CA GLY A 70 -5.33 1.81 -2.27
C GLY A 70 -5.62 1.07 -0.95
N GLU A 71 -6.65 0.23 -0.91
CA GLU A 71 -6.99 -0.54 0.30
C GLU A 71 -5.96 -1.65 0.57
N SER A 72 -5.49 -2.30 -0.48
CA SER A 72 -4.42 -3.30 -0.38
C SER A 72 -3.11 -2.65 0.07
N ALA A 73 -2.76 -1.49 -0.47
CA ALA A 73 -1.60 -0.71 -0.08
C ALA A 73 -1.67 -0.28 1.39
N PHE A 74 -2.81 0.25 1.84
CA PHE A 74 -3.01 0.66 3.22
C PHE A 74 -2.84 -0.52 4.21
N ARG A 75 -3.47 -1.65 3.95
CA ARG A 75 -3.34 -2.86 4.79
C ARG A 75 -1.91 -3.38 4.85
N TYR A 76 -1.22 -3.43 3.72
CA TYR A 76 0.17 -3.85 3.71
C TYR A 76 1.02 -2.91 4.55
N PHE A 77 0.86 -1.61 4.36
CA PHE A 77 1.56 -0.58 5.09
C PHE A 77 1.37 -0.75 6.61
N THR A 78 0.12 -0.83 7.06
CA THR A 78 -0.20 -0.99 8.49
C THR A 78 0.33 -2.30 9.09
N ASN A 79 0.39 -3.38 8.30
CA ASN A 79 0.92 -4.67 8.76
C ASN A 79 2.47 -4.70 8.82
N LYS A 80 3.17 -3.77 8.16
CA LYS A 80 4.64 -3.72 8.15
C LYS A 80 5.21 -2.79 9.20
N ILE A 81 4.41 -1.91 9.77
CA ILE A 81 4.84 -1.04 10.86
C ILE A 81 4.88 -1.83 12.17
N THR A 82 6.06 -1.89 12.77
CA THR A 82 6.34 -2.54 14.06
C THR A 82 6.96 -1.53 15.02
N GLU A 83 6.92 -1.79 16.33
CA GLU A 83 7.39 -0.89 17.38
C GLU A 83 8.87 -0.53 17.26
N ASP A 84 9.24 0.63 17.82
CA ASP A 84 10.62 1.13 18.00
C ASP A 84 11.45 1.15 16.70
N ARG A 85 10.88 1.65 15.60
CA ARG A 85 11.58 1.72 14.31
C ARG A 85 11.49 3.07 13.63
N LEU A 86 12.47 3.33 12.77
CA LEU A 86 12.48 4.45 11.82
C LEU A 86 11.97 4.00 10.46
N TYR A 87 10.99 4.71 9.94
CA TYR A 87 10.40 4.48 8.61
C TYR A 87 10.66 5.65 7.68
N LEU A 88 11.15 5.34 6.50
CA LEU A 88 11.31 6.30 5.40
C LEU A 88 10.21 5.98 4.38
N LEU A 89 9.33 6.93 4.14
CA LEU A 89 8.18 6.77 3.26
C LEU A 89 8.26 7.79 2.13
N ASP A 90 8.10 7.31 0.91
CA ASP A 90 8.10 8.13 -0.29
C ASP A 90 6.71 8.09 -0.93
N GLU A 91 6.04 9.24 -0.95
CA GLU A 91 4.68 9.43 -1.44
C GLU A 91 3.69 8.31 -1.01
N PRO A 92 3.56 8.04 0.32
CA PRO A 92 2.73 6.95 0.80
C PRO A 92 1.23 7.14 0.50
N GLU A 93 0.82 8.35 0.12
CA GLU A 93 -0.52 8.69 -0.31
C GLU A 93 -0.88 8.20 -1.71
N ASN A 94 0.10 7.81 -2.53
CA ASN A 94 -0.16 7.38 -3.90
C ASN A 94 -1.17 6.22 -3.94
N SER A 95 -2.17 6.36 -4.80
CA SER A 95 -3.31 5.44 -4.95
C SER A 95 -4.29 5.39 -3.76
N LEU A 96 -4.14 6.26 -2.74
CA LEU A 96 -5.08 6.36 -1.62
C LEU A 96 -6.16 7.42 -1.89
N SER A 97 -7.42 7.10 -1.58
CA SER A 97 -8.47 8.12 -1.54
C SER A 97 -8.22 9.12 -0.40
N PRO A 98 -8.82 10.32 -0.44
CA PRO A 98 -8.69 11.32 0.63
C PRO A 98 -9.01 10.75 2.02
N GLU A 99 -10.05 9.93 2.15
CA GLU A 99 -10.44 9.29 3.39
C GLU A 99 -9.35 8.34 3.90
N ARG A 100 -8.75 7.56 2.98
CA ARG A 100 -7.65 6.64 3.33
C ARG A 100 -6.37 7.38 3.69
N GLN A 101 -6.12 8.54 3.09
CA GLN A 101 -5.01 9.39 3.49
C GLN A 101 -5.19 9.93 4.92
N MET A 102 -6.41 10.30 5.31
CA MET A 102 -6.71 10.69 6.69
C MET A 102 -6.53 9.54 7.69
N GLU A 103 -6.97 8.32 7.33
CA GLU A 103 -6.73 7.11 8.14
C GLU A 103 -5.23 6.82 8.27
N LEU A 104 -4.45 7.00 7.20
CA LEU A 104 -2.99 6.86 7.22
C LEU A 104 -2.35 7.88 8.17
N CYS A 105 -2.79 9.15 8.14
CA CYS A 105 -2.31 10.18 9.06
C CYS A 105 -2.55 9.78 10.52
N GLN A 106 -3.75 9.28 10.82
CA GLN A 106 -4.08 8.81 12.17
C GLN A 106 -3.19 7.64 12.58
N PHE A 107 -3.02 6.65 11.72
CA PHE A 107 -2.18 5.48 11.98
C PHE A 107 -0.71 5.86 12.22
N ILE A 108 -0.13 6.76 11.40
CA ILE A 108 1.24 7.27 11.57
C ILE A 108 1.37 8.00 12.90
N SER A 109 0.40 8.86 13.23
CA SER A 109 0.40 9.61 14.50
C SER A 109 0.35 8.70 15.72
N ASP A 110 -0.49 7.66 15.66
CA ASP A 110 -0.63 6.68 16.74
C ASP A 110 0.62 5.81 16.87
N SER A 111 1.19 5.37 15.74
CA SER A 111 2.44 4.60 15.73
C SER A 111 3.63 5.41 16.29
N ALA A 112 3.72 6.70 15.95
CA ALA A 112 4.75 7.57 16.52
C ALA A 112 4.56 7.80 18.03
N ARG A 113 3.31 7.93 18.47
CA ARG A 113 2.98 8.25 19.86
C ARG A 113 3.04 7.05 20.81
N PHE A 114 2.55 5.90 20.37
CA PHE A 114 2.32 4.74 21.24
C PHE A 114 3.25 3.56 20.95
N MET A 115 3.86 3.51 19.76
CA MET A 115 4.73 2.42 19.35
C MET A 115 6.20 2.83 19.21
N GLY A 116 6.59 4.04 19.67
CA GLY A 116 7.97 4.52 19.58
C GLY A 116 8.51 4.69 18.17
N CYS A 117 7.65 4.71 17.16
CA CYS A 117 8.07 4.82 15.76
C CYS A 117 8.47 6.24 15.40
N GLN A 118 9.45 6.36 14.49
CA GLN A 118 9.83 7.60 13.85
C GLN A 118 9.56 7.51 12.35
N PHE A 119 9.12 8.62 11.75
CA PHE A 119 8.81 8.67 10.33
C PHE A 119 9.52 9.85 9.66
N VAL A 120 10.10 9.61 8.50
CA VAL A 120 10.55 10.62 7.54
C VAL A 120 9.74 10.39 6.27
N ILE A 121 8.95 11.38 5.85
CA ILE A 121 7.95 11.20 4.80
C ILE A 121 8.18 12.25 3.72
N SER A 122 8.38 11.82 2.47
CA SER A 122 8.27 12.67 1.29
C SER A 122 6.81 12.61 0.83
N THR A 123 6.15 13.77 0.67
CA THR A 123 4.72 13.80 0.33
C THR A 123 4.30 15.14 -0.29
N HIS A 124 3.30 15.06 -1.17
CA HIS A 124 2.57 16.22 -1.68
C HIS A 124 1.14 16.32 -1.11
N SER A 125 0.72 15.36 -0.29
CA SER A 125 -0.62 15.32 0.30
C SER A 125 -0.84 16.42 1.33
N PRO A 126 -1.86 17.28 1.17
CA PRO A 126 -2.21 18.27 2.18
C PRO A 126 -2.64 17.63 3.51
N PHE A 127 -3.15 16.39 3.48
CA PHE A 127 -3.53 15.63 4.68
C PHE A 127 -2.30 15.25 5.51
N LEU A 128 -1.28 14.65 4.87
CA LEU A 128 -0.02 14.27 5.53
C LEU A 128 0.75 15.50 6.00
N LEU A 129 0.82 16.55 5.18
CA LEU A 129 1.46 17.81 5.55
C LEU A 129 0.78 18.50 6.73
N SER A 130 -0.53 18.29 6.95
CA SER A 130 -1.28 18.90 8.07
C SER A 130 -1.15 18.17 9.40
N MET A 131 -0.38 17.07 9.47
CA MET A 131 -0.25 16.26 10.69
C MET A 131 0.32 17.08 11.86
N LYS A 132 -0.36 17.02 13.01
CA LYS A 132 0.06 17.73 14.21
C LYS A 132 1.40 17.19 14.72
N GLY A 133 2.31 18.11 15.04
CA GLY A 133 3.64 17.75 15.58
C GLY A 133 4.67 17.37 14.51
N ALA A 134 4.29 17.29 13.23
CA ALA A 134 5.25 17.08 12.16
C ALA A 134 6.11 18.32 11.93
N LYS A 135 7.41 18.11 11.73
CA LYS A 135 8.35 19.14 11.27
C LYS A 135 8.47 19.04 9.75
N ILE A 136 8.15 20.12 9.06
CA ILE A 136 8.11 20.15 7.61
C ILE A 136 9.30 20.91 7.07
N TYR A 137 10.06 20.26 6.19
CA TYR A 137 11.13 20.88 5.40
C TYR A 137 10.61 21.12 3.98
N ASP A 138 10.59 22.41 3.59
CA ASP A 138 10.22 22.81 2.23
C ASP A 138 11.44 22.67 1.32
N LEU A 139 11.45 21.60 0.52
CA LEU A 139 12.55 21.29 -0.38
C LEU A 139 12.50 22.11 -1.69
N ASP A 140 11.38 22.80 -1.97
CA ASP A 140 11.22 23.67 -3.11
C ASP A 140 11.79 25.08 -2.84
N SER A 141 12.16 25.38 -1.60
CA SER A 141 12.80 26.65 -1.23
C SER A 141 14.32 26.56 -1.27
N ASP A 142 14.96 27.66 -1.67
CA ASP A 142 16.42 27.83 -1.65
C ASP A 142 16.80 29.06 -0.79
N PRO A 143 17.45 28.87 0.37
CA PRO A 143 17.80 27.59 1.00
C PRO A 143 16.58 26.80 1.51
N VAL A 144 16.74 25.49 1.68
CA VAL A 144 15.71 24.64 2.32
C VAL A 144 15.37 25.19 3.69
N ASP A 145 14.10 25.36 3.98
CA ASP A 145 13.62 25.98 5.22
C ASP A 145 12.49 25.14 5.87
N VAL A 146 12.31 25.37 7.17
CA VAL A 146 11.21 24.78 7.93
C VAL A 146 9.99 25.69 7.86
N ARG A 147 8.89 25.16 7.32
CA ARG A 147 7.67 25.94 7.12
C ARG A 147 6.44 25.28 7.75
N ARG A 148 5.44 26.10 8.02
CA ARG A 148 4.11 25.58 8.34
C ARG A 148 3.45 25.03 7.08
N TRP A 149 2.71 23.96 7.18
CA TRP A 149 2.00 23.33 6.04
C TRP A 149 1.12 24.33 5.26
N THR A 150 0.55 25.33 5.96
CA THR A 150 -0.30 26.39 5.35
C THR A 150 0.49 27.39 4.50
N GLU A 151 1.81 27.40 4.57
CA GLU A 151 2.69 28.29 3.83
C GLU A 151 3.22 27.65 2.54
N LEU A 152 3.10 26.33 2.42
CA LEU A 152 3.58 25.59 1.27
C LEU A 152 2.78 25.92 0.01
N LYS A 153 3.48 26.10 -1.10
CA LYS A 153 2.91 26.50 -2.39
C LYS A 153 1.82 25.57 -2.87
N ASN A 154 2.05 24.24 -2.81
CA ASN A 154 1.07 23.23 -3.22
C ASN A 154 -0.20 23.30 -2.37
N VAL A 155 -0.08 23.43 -1.05
CA VAL A 155 -1.24 23.54 -0.14
C VAL A 155 -2.01 24.83 -0.38
N ARG A 156 -1.31 25.96 -0.59
CA ARG A 156 -1.92 27.23 -0.95
C ARG A 156 -2.70 27.14 -2.26
N THR A 157 -2.20 26.40 -3.24
CA THR A 157 -2.91 26.17 -4.51
C THR A 157 -4.24 25.46 -4.29
N TYR A 158 -4.29 24.39 -3.47
CA TYR A 158 -5.54 23.73 -3.10
C TYR A 158 -6.49 24.67 -2.38
N TYR A 159 -5.99 25.44 -1.41
CA TYR A 159 -6.81 26.38 -0.65
C TYR A 159 -7.46 27.42 -1.56
N GLU A 160 -6.72 28.05 -2.46
CA GLU A 160 -7.24 29.06 -3.40
C GLU A 160 -8.24 28.44 -4.39
N PHE A 161 -7.98 27.22 -4.86
CA PHE A 161 -8.94 26.50 -5.72
C PHE A 161 -10.28 26.28 -5.02
N PHE A 162 -10.29 25.72 -3.82
CA PHE A 162 -11.54 25.50 -3.09
C PHE A 162 -12.24 26.79 -2.68
N LYS A 163 -11.49 27.82 -2.33
CA LYS A 163 -12.04 29.14 -2.02
C LYS A 163 -12.74 29.76 -3.22
N GLN A 164 -12.18 29.65 -4.41
CA GLN A 164 -12.82 30.14 -5.63
C GLN A 164 -14.12 29.42 -5.98
N HIS A 165 -14.20 28.14 -5.61
CA HIS A 165 -15.36 27.28 -5.92
C HIS A 165 -16.28 27.06 -4.70
N GLN A 166 -16.13 27.85 -3.64
CA GLN A 166 -16.86 27.66 -2.38
C GLN A 166 -18.36 27.59 -2.59
N LYS A 167 -18.93 28.45 -3.44
CA LYS A 167 -20.37 28.49 -3.72
C LYS A 167 -20.93 27.16 -4.26
N ALA A 168 -20.15 26.39 -4.99
CA ALA A 168 -20.57 25.10 -5.52
C ALA A 168 -20.74 24.01 -4.43
N PHE A 169 -20.26 24.25 -3.21
CA PHE A 169 -20.41 23.34 -2.06
C PHE A 169 -21.54 23.76 -1.11
N GLU A 170 -22.14 24.92 -1.33
CA GLU A 170 -23.21 25.49 -0.48
C GLU A 170 -24.60 25.30 -1.11
N GLU A 171 -24.68 24.80 -2.35
CA GLU A 171 -25.89 24.43 -3.08
C GLU A 171 -26.31 22.97 -2.79
#